data_03309b2bfb81fc2ce8ae570b2c39f8bd
#
_entry.id   03309b2bfb81fc2ce8ae570b2c39f8bd
#
_cell.length_a   1.000
_cell.length_b   1.000
_cell.length_c   1.000
_cell.angle_alpha   90.00
_cell.angle_beta   90.00
_cell.angle_gamma   90.00
#
_symmetry.space_group_name_H-M   'P 1'
#
loop_
_entity.id
_entity.type
_entity.pdbx_description
1 polymer ?
#
loop_
_entity_poly.entity_id
_entity_poly.type
_entity_poly.pdbx_seq_one_letter_code
_entity_poly.pdbx_strand_id
1 'polypeptide(L)'
;ITPELKKAGNKLVWIHVPRDAYDLPKYEEIMDLYARFHADVLAKKVVSAYALDRHGIAAAVSKMAFGNALGVTIEHNVDERDLFTPYIADLICEVPAEKVGELASTYTVIGEVTDKPVLSYKDTEITIREAVSAWNKPLEKVFKTVSGAELPDVDALNVAAADENGIVADSCYQAKS
;
A
#
# COMPACT_ATOMS: atom_id res chain seq x y z
N ILE A 1 -7.08 4.13 8.12
CA ILE A 1 -6.63 3.68 6.79
C ILE A 1 -5.37 2.84 6.93
N THR A 2 -5.15 1.93 6.02
CA THR A 2 -4.00 1.03 5.95
C THR A 2 -3.34 1.17 4.57
N PRO A 3 -2.07 0.81 4.39
CA PRO A 3 -1.35 1.13 3.16
C PRO A 3 -1.71 0.27 1.94
N GLU A 4 -2.30 -0.92 2.12
CA GLU A 4 -2.62 -1.78 0.99
C GLU A 4 -3.76 -1.23 0.12
N LEU A 5 -3.69 -1.45 -1.20
CA LEU A 5 -4.74 -1.07 -2.15
C LEU A 5 -6.05 -1.82 -1.88
N LYS A 6 -7.18 -1.16 -2.08
CA LYS A 6 -8.50 -1.66 -1.68
C LYS A 6 -9.37 -2.12 -2.83
N LYS A 7 -9.38 -1.39 -3.97
CA LYS A 7 -10.37 -1.66 -5.01
C LYS A 7 -9.88 -1.21 -6.39
N ALA A 8 -10.03 -2.08 -7.38
CA ALA A 8 -9.83 -1.73 -8.79
C ALA A 8 -10.81 -0.61 -9.22
N GLY A 9 -10.35 0.28 -10.07
CA GLY A 9 -11.04 1.48 -10.52
C GLY A 9 -10.80 2.71 -9.64
N ASN A 10 -10.22 2.56 -8.46
CA ASN A 10 -9.78 3.69 -7.65
C ASN A 10 -8.57 4.38 -8.30
N LYS A 11 -8.42 5.67 -8.06
CA LYS A 11 -7.28 6.45 -8.55
C LYS A 11 -6.16 6.49 -7.51
N LEU A 12 -4.92 6.50 -7.99
CA LEU A 12 -3.75 6.85 -7.20
C LEU A 12 -3.44 8.32 -7.37
N VAL A 13 -3.34 9.01 -6.25
CA VAL A 13 -2.98 10.42 -6.20
C VAL A 13 -1.70 10.61 -5.42
N TRP A 14 -0.86 11.50 -5.91
CA TRP A 14 0.35 11.94 -5.26
C TRP A 14 0.12 13.30 -4.62
N ILE A 15 0.32 13.38 -3.32
CA ILE A 15 0.30 14.60 -2.53
C ILE A 15 1.75 15.00 -2.30
N HIS A 16 2.19 16.00 -3.05
CA HIS A 16 3.57 16.48 -3.04
C HIS A 16 3.76 17.55 -1.98
N VAL A 17 4.77 17.37 -1.14
CA VAL A 17 5.13 18.31 -0.08
C VAL A 17 5.85 19.52 -0.69
N PRO A 18 5.42 20.75 -0.39
CA PRO A 18 6.11 21.95 -0.83
C PRO A 18 7.57 22.00 -0.34
N ARG A 19 8.49 22.31 -1.27
CA ARG A 19 9.93 22.35 -1.01
C ARG A 19 10.53 23.72 -1.40
N ASP A 20 11.62 24.07 -0.76
CA ASP A 20 12.38 25.25 -1.10
C ASP A 20 13.39 25.02 -2.26
N ALA A 21 14.20 26.01 -2.57
CA ALA A 21 15.20 25.93 -3.63
C ALA A 21 16.35 24.93 -3.32
N TYR A 22 16.46 24.46 -2.09
CA TYR A 22 17.44 23.47 -1.64
C TYR A 22 16.82 22.07 -1.46
N ASP A 23 15.60 21.89 -1.97
CA ASP A 23 14.81 20.66 -1.83
C ASP A 23 14.46 20.31 -0.38
N LEU A 24 14.48 21.28 0.52
CA LEU A 24 14.07 21.11 1.89
C LEU A 24 12.55 21.36 2.03
N PRO A 25 11.86 20.52 2.81
CA PRO A 25 10.43 20.71 3.06
C PRO A 25 10.14 22.06 3.76
N LYS A 26 9.14 22.78 3.25
CA LYS A 26 8.65 24.01 3.86
C LYS A 26 7.68 23.70 4.99
N TYR A 27 8.16 23.68 6.21
CA TYR A 27 7.44 23.14 7.38
C TYR A 27 6.08 23.78 7.64
N GLU A 28 5.92 25.09 7.47
CA GLU A 28 4.62 25.75 7.67
C GLU A 28 3.58 25.30 6.65
N GLU A 29 3.98 25.20 5.36
CA GLU A 29 3.11 24.75 4.28
C GLU A 29 2.75 23.26 4.40
N ILE A 30 3.67 22.44 4.98
CA ILE A 30 3.40 21.02 5.26
C ILE A 30 2.32 20.84 6.30
N MET A 31 2.33 21.61 7.36
CA MET A 31 1.32 21.50 8.42
C MET A 31 -0.08 21.74 7.88
N ASP A 32 -0.23 22.74 7.01
CA ASP A 32 -1.50 23.01 6.33
C ASP A 32 -1.88 21.89 5.36
N LEU A 33 -0.93 21.36 4.60
CA LEU A 33 -1.14 20.25 3.68
C LEU A 33 -1.63 19.01 4.43
N TYR A 34 -0.96 18.64 5.51
CA TYR A 34 -1.34 17.47 6.31
C TYR A 34 -2.64 17.67 7.09
N ALA A 35 -2.98 18.89 7.48
CA ALA A 35 -4.28 19.19 8.07
C ALA A 35 -5.42 18.94 7.07
N ARG A 36 -5.25 19.37 5.80
CA ARG A 36 -6.20 19.08 4.72
C ARG A 36 -6.27 17.59 4.40
N PHE A 37 -5.12 16.92 4.31
CA PHE A 37 -5.08 15.47 4.12
C PHE A 37 -5.79 14.72 5.24
N HIS A 38 -5.57 15.11 6.48
CA HIS A 38 -6.28 14.52 7.62
C HIS A 38 -7.78 14.71 7.54
N ALA A 39 -8.25 15.89 7.11
CA ALA A 39 -9.67 16.14 6.88
C ALA A 39 -10.24 15.25 5.78
N ASP A 40 -9.51 15.03 4.68
CA ASP A 40 -9.90 14.11 3.61
C ASP A 40 -10.01 12.65 4.10
N VAL A 41 -9.09 12.22 4.99
CA VAL A 41 -9.15 10.90 5.64
C VAL A 41 -10.38 10.77 6.53
N LEU A 42 -10.65 11.76 7.38
CA LEU A 42 -11.84 11.76 8.27
C LEU A 42 -13.14 11.76 7.47
N ALA A 43 -13.16 12.44 6.33
CA ALA A 43 -14.30 12.47 5.41
C ALA A 43 -14.42 11.17 4.57
N LYS A 44 -13.56 10.16 4.81
CA LYS A 44 -13.54 8.88 4.07
C LYS A 44 -13.38 9.05 2.55
N LYS A 45 -12.64 10.07 2.14
CA LYS A 45 -12.30 10.30 0.73
C LYS A 45 -11.04 9.52 0.35
N VAL A 46 -10.13 9.30 1.28
CA VAL A 46 -8.92 8.49 1.12
C VAL A 46 -9.15 7.13 1.76
N VAL A 47 -8.90 6.05 1.04
CA VAL A 47 -9.12 4.67 1.51
C VAL A 47 -7.84 3.94 1.86
N SER A 48 -6.71 4.35 1.27
CA SER A 48 -5.38 3.83 1.53
C SER A 48 -4.35 4.95 1.35
N ALA A 49 -3.26 4.92 2.11
CA ALA A 49 -2.17 5.89 1.98
C ALA A 49 -0.83 5.29 2.39
N TYR A 50 0.23 5.74 1.73
CA TYR A 50 1.62 5.37 2.00
C TYR A 50 2.50 6.62 1.96
N ALA A 51 3.30 6.84 3.01
CA ALA A 51 4.30 7.90 3.01
C ALA A 51 5.54 7.48 2.22
N LEU A 52 6.01 8.33 1.32
CA LEU A 52 7.19 8.05 0.53
C LEU A 52 8.45 7.99 1.40
N ASP A 53 9.24 7.00 1.12
CA ASP A 53 10.57 6.80 1.67
C ASP A 53 11.66 7.08 0.60
N ARG A 54 12.90 6.73 0.92
CA ARG A 54 14.06 6.90 0.03
C ARG A 54 13.98 6.16 -1.30
N HIS A 55 13.01 5.26 -1.48
CA HIS A 55 12.89 4.42 -2.68
C HIS A 55 11.88 4.97 -3.71
N GLY A 56 11.24 6.10 -3.41
CA GLY A 56 10.35 6.79 -4.34
C GLY A 56 8.97 6.14 -4.54
N ILE A 57 8.27 6.66 -5.54
CA ILE A 57 6.89 6.30 -5.88
C ILE A 57 6.77 4.83 -6.30
N ALA A 58 7.71 4.34 -7.14
CA ALA A 58 7.66 2.98 -7.67
C ALA A 58 7.64 1.93 -6.54
N ALA A 59 8.50 2.10 -5.53
CA ALA A 59 8.54 1.21 -4.38
C ALA A 59 7.31 1.34 -3.49
N ALA A 60 6.79 2.55 -3.28
CA ALA A 60 5.57 2.79 -2.51
C ALA A 60 4.37 2.09 -3.14
N VAL A 61 4.14 2.33 -4.43
CA VAL A 61 3.05 1.71 -5.21
C VAL A 61 3.17 0.18 -5.20
N SER A 62 4.38 -0.35 -5.37
CA SER A 62 4.61 -1.80 -5.30
C SER A 62 4.21 -2.38 -3.95
N LYS A 63 4.63 -1.77 -2.85
CA LYS A 63 4.29 -2.21 -1.49
C LYS A 63 2.78 -2.13 -1.22
N MET A 64 2.12 -1.06 -1.70
CA MET A 64 0.67 -0.93 -1.60
C MET A 64 -0.07 -2.03 -2.36
N ALA A 65 0.48 -2.49 -3.48
CA ALA A 65 -0.09 -3.54 -4.33
C ALA A 65 0.04 -4.95 -3.75
N PHE A 66 1.06 -5.22 -2.92
CA PHE A 66 1.38 -6.58 -2.44
C PHE A 66 0.27 -7.19 -1.59
N GLY A 67 -0.38 -6.41 -0.71
CA GLY A 67 -1.30 -6.91 0.29
C GLY A 67 -2.52 -7.62 -0.30
N ASN A 68 -3.16 -7.02 -1.28
CA ASN A 68 -4.37 -7.54 -1.92
C ASN A 68 -4.13 -8.01 -3.37
N ALA A 69 -2.86 -8.05 -3.81
CA ALA A 69 -2.47 -8.43 -5.16
C ALA A 69 -3.20 -7.64 -6.27
N LEU A 70 -3.56 -6.38 -5.98
CA LEU A 70 -4.14 -5.47 -6.95
C LEU A 70 -3.04 -4.83 -7.80
N GLY A 71 -3.27 -4.74 -9.10
CA GLY A 71 -2.32 -4.09 -9.99
C GLY A 71 -2.47 -2.57 -10.00
N VAL A 72 -1.54 -1.93 -10.68
CA VAL A 72 -1.55 -0.48 -10.90
C VAL A 72 -1.08 -0.17 -12.30
N THR A 73 -1.79 0.72 -12.96
CA THR A 73 -1.30 1.40 -14.17
C THR A 73 -0.90 2.82 -13.79
N ILE A 74 0.39 3.14 -13.93
CA ILE A 74 0.90 4.50 -13.72
C ILE A 74 0.73 5.29 -15.01
N GLU A 75 0.25 6.53 -14.89
CA GLU A 75 0.00 7.40 -16.05
C GLU A 75 1.30 7.83 -16.73
N HIS A 76 1.25 8.02 -18.06
CA HIS A 76 2.41 8.37 -18.88
C HIS A 76 2.95 9.79 -18.62
N ASN A 77 2.16 10.65 -17.99
CA ASN A 77 2.56 12.01 -17.61
C ASN A 77 3.46 12.07 -16.38
N VAL A 78 3.59 10.96 -15.63
CA VAL A 78 4.56 10.85 -14.55
C VAL A 78 5.96 10.71 -15.14
N ASP A 79 6.90 11.54 -14.72
CA ASP A 79 8.28 11.43 -15.18
C ASP A 79 8.93 10.18 -14.57
N GLU A 80 9.72 9.47 -15.37
CA GLU A 80 10.46 8.30 -14.90
C GLU A 80 11.39 8.64 -13.72
N ARG A 81 11.95 9.82 -13.71
CA ARG A 81 12.78 10.32 -12.62
C ARG A 81 11.99 10.38 -11.31
N ASP A 82 10.74 10.86 -11.36
CA ASP A 82 9.91 11.01 -10.16
C ASP A 82 9.55 9.66 -9.53
N LEU A 83 9.49 8.59 -10.33
CA LEU A 83 9.25 7.23 -9.81
C LEU A 83 10.31 6.78 -8.80
N PHE A 84 11.55 7.26 -8.95
CA PHE A 84 12.69 6.81 -8.14
C PHE A 84 13.31 7.93 -7.28
N THR A 85 12.78 9.16 -7.36
CA THR A 85 13.25 10.26 -6.54
C THR A 85 12.79 10.11 -5.09
N PRO A 86 13.67 10.32 -4.09
CA PRO A 86 13.32 10.17 -2.67
C PRO A 86 12.54 11.38 -2.15
N TYR A 87 11.31 11.57 -2.61
CA TYR A 87 10.42 12.62 -2.11
C TYR A 87 9.90 12.28 -0.70
N ILE A 88 10.81 12.27 0.27
CA ILE A 88 10.49 11.95 1.66
C ILE A 88 9.41 12.88 2.19
N ALA A 89 8.44 12.32 2.90
CA ALA A 89 7.26 12.98 3.44
C ALA A 89 6.10 13.23 2.44
N ASP A 90 6.31 13.01 1.15
CA ASP A 90 5.19 12.97 0.20
C ASP A 90 4.29 11.76 0.48
N LEU A 91 3.05 11.81 0.02
CA LEU A 91 2.08 10.73 0.22
C LEU A 91 1.56 10.22 -1.11
N ILE A 92 1.46 8.90 -1.23
CA ILE A 92 0.66 8.23 -2.27
C ILE A 92 -0.64 7.76 -1.63
N CYS A 93 -1.76 8.13 -2.22
CA CYS A 93 -3.07 7.81 -1.69
C CYS A 93 -3.93 7.13 -2.73
N GLU A 94 -4.72 6.16 -2.29
CA GLU A 94 -5.79 5.57 -3.08
C GLU A 94 -7.10 6.30 -2.75
N VAL A 95 -7.81 6.74 -3.78
CA VAL A 95 -9.03 7.54 -3.69
C VAL A 95 -10.08 6.95 -4.64
N PRO A 96 -11.33 6.72 -4.18
CA PRO A 96 -12.42 6.37 -5.08
C PRO A 96 -12.54 7.38 -6.22
N ALA A 97 -12.70 6.91 -7.45
CA ALA A 97 -12.65 7.77 -8.63
C ALA A 97 -13.63 8.95 -8.56
N GLU A 98 -14.83 8.72 -8.00
CA GLU A 98 -15.87 9.73 -7.81
C GLU A 98 -15.53 10.78 -6.75
N LYS A 99 -14.56 10.51 -5.87
CA LYS A 99 -14.16 11.42 -4.78
C LYS A 99 -12.89 12.23 -5.06
N VAL A 100 -12.20 11.95 -6.15
CA VAL A 100 -10.94 12.64 -6.49
C VAL A 100 -11.13 14.15 -6.53
N GLY A 101 -12.17 14.63 -7.21
CA GLY A 101 -12.47 16.07 -7.32
C GLY A 101 -12.94 16.75 -6.02
N GLU A 102 -13.18 15.97 -4.95
CA GLU A 102 -13.63 16.50 -3.65
C GLU A 102 -12.49 16.68 -2.65
N LEU A 103 -11.25 16.27 -2.99
CA LEU A 103 -10.12 16.36 -2.08
C LEU A 103 -9.82 17.83 -1.72
N ALA A 104 -9.61 18.09 -0.44
CA ALA A 104 -9.16 19.39 0.04
C ALA A 104 -7.64 19.58 -0.12
N SER A 105 -6.91 18.47 -0.17
CA SER A 105 -5.45 18.46 -0.40
C SER A 105 -5.13 18.79 -1.85
N THR A 106 -4.00 19.45 -2.09
CA THR A 106 -3.43 19.56 -3.44
C THR A 106 -2.82 18.24 -3.85
N TYR A 107 -3.16 17.74 -5.04
CA TYR A 107 -2.75 16.42 -5.50
C TYR A 107 -2.48 16.38 -7.01
N THR A 108 -1.79 15.35 -7.43
CA THR A 108 -1.64 14.96 -8.84
C THR A 108 -2.13 13.52 -9.00
N VAL A 109 -3.01 13.26 -9.96
CA VAL A 109 -3.38 11.88 -10.31
C VAL A 109 -2.19 11.24 -11.03
N ILE A 110 -1.74 10.10 -10.53
CA ILE A 110 -0.57 9.39 -11.06
C ILE A 110 -0.87 7.99 -11.59
N GLY A 111 -2.09 7.51 -11.41
CA GLY A 111 -2.43 6.18 -11.89
C GLY A 111 -3.81 5.70 -11.44
N GLU A 112 -4.05 4.45 -11.79
CA GLU A 112 -5.29 3.75 -11.47
C GLU A 112 -5.00 2.35 -10.93
N VAL A 113 -5.77 1.94 -9.93
CA VAL A 113 -5.75 0.58 -9.38
C VAL A 113 -6.51 -0.35 -10.32
N THR A 114 -5.91 -1.51 -10.66
CA THR A 114 -6.49 -2.50 -11.56
C THR A 114 -6.67 -3.85 -10.87
N ASP A 115 -7.57 -4.68 -11.40
CA ASP A 115 -7.78 -6.06 -10.95
C ASP A 115 -6.72 -7.05 -11.51
N LYS A 116 -6.03 -6.67 -12.59
CA LYS A 116 -4.93 -7.46 -13.15
C LYS A 116 -3.69 -7.29 -12.25
N PRO A 117 -3.12 -8.36 -11.66
CA PRO A 117 -2.01 -8.26 -10.70
C PRO A 117 -0.67 -7.92 -11.37
N VAL A 118 -0.61 -6.75 -11.98
CA VAL A 118 0.53 -6.24 -12.75
C VAL A 118 0.74 -4.77 -12.43
N LEU A 119 1.99 -4.39 -12.23
CA LEU A 119 2.43 -3.00 -12.20
C LEU A 119 2.83 -2.60 -13.61
N SER A 120 2.19 -1.60 -14.19
CA SER A 120 2.49 -1.13 -15.54
C SER A 120 2.83 0.35 -15.57
N TYR A 121 3.86 0.68 -16.34
CA TYR A 121 4.28 2.04 -16.65
C TYR A 121 4.84 2.10 -18.06
N LYS A 122 4.23 2.88 -18.93
CA LYS A 122 4.56 2.92 -20.35
C LYS A 122 4.55 1.50 -20.94
N ASP A 123 5.64 1.07 -21.54
CA ASP A 123 5.79 -0.24 -22.18
C ASP A 123 6.34 -1.31 -21.22
N THR A 124 6.48 -0.99 -19.92
CA THR A 124 7.02 -1.91 -18.90
C THR A 124 5.90 -2.48 -18.06
N GLU A 125 5.86 -3.81 -17.96
CA GLU A 125 4.96 -4.54 -17.06
C GLU A 125 5.76 -5.47 -16.15
N ILE A 126 5.41 -5.47 -14.86
CA ILE A 126 5.99 -6.36 -13.85
C ILE A 126 4.84 -7.00 -13.08
N THR A 127 4.81 -8.33 -12.98
CA THR A 127 3.79 -9.01 -12.19
C THR A 127 4.01 -8.76 -10.70
N ILE A 128 2.94 -8.70 -9.92
CA ILE A 128 3.03 -8.57 -8.46
C ILE A 128 3.87 -9.70 -7.87
N ARG A 129 3.76 -10.92 -8.41
CA ARG A 129 4.56 -12.07 -7.96
C ARG A 129 6.07 -11.86 -8.15
N GLU A 130 6.48 -11.32 -9.30
CA GLU A 130 7.90 -10.98 -9.55
C GLU A 130 8.37 -9.89 -8.61
N ALA A 131 7.58 -8.85 -8.40
CA ALA A 131 7.89 -7.75 -7.49
C ALA A 131 8.04 -8.23 -6.04
N VAL A 132 7.13 -9.08 -5.54
CA VAL A 132 7.21 -9.71 -4.20
C VAL A 132 8.44 -10.60 -4.09
N SER A 133 8.74 -11.41 -5.12
CA SER A 133 9.94 -12.26 -5.13
C SER A 133 11.22 -11.43 -5.04
N ALA A 134 11.30 -10.33 -5.80
CA ALA A 134 12.43 -9.41 -5.73
C ALA A 134 12.55 -8.73 -4.35
N TRP A 135 11.42 -8.36 -3.74
CA TRP A 135 11.36 -7.77 -2.41
C TRP A 135 11.87 -8.72 -1.31
N ASN A 136 11.48 -10.00 -1.37
CA ASN A 136 11.85 -11.00 -0.38
C ASN A 136 13.30 -11.51 -0.54
N LYS A 137 13.82 -11.54 -1.77
CA LYS A 137 15.12 -12.10 -2.11
C LYS A 137 16.30 -11.71 -1.21
N PRO A 138 16.46 -10.44 -0.77
CA PRO A 138 17.59 -10.05 0.08
C PRO A 138 17.66 -10.80 1.41
N LEU A 139 16.51 -11.11 2.00
CA LEU A 139 16.42 -11.76 3.31
C LEU A 139 16.16 -13.27 3.23
N GLU A 140 15.87 -13.82 2.06
CA GLU A 140 15.46 -15.22 1.87
C GLU A 140 16.51 -16.22 2.37
N LYS A 141 17.80 -15.85 2.34
CA LYS A 141 18.90 -16.70 2.84
C LYS A 141 18.95 -16.80 4.36
N VAL A 142 18.47 -15.76 5.05
CA VAL A 142 18.55 -15.64 6.52
C VAL A 142 17.18 -15.93 7.15
N PHE A 143 16.13 -15.45 6.50
CA PHE A 143 14.75 -15.60 6.92
C PHE A 143 13.92 -16.10 5.74
N LYS A 144 13.74 -17.39 5.64
CA LYS A 144 12.97 -17.99 4.55
C LYS A 144 11.50 -17.60 4.66
N THR A 145 10.91 -17.13 3.57
CA THR A 145 9.46 -16.84 3.48
C THR A 145 8.62 -18.12 3.52
N VAL A 146 9.21 -19.26 3.12
CA VAL A 146 8.56 -20.56 3.21
C VAL A 146 9.44 -21.47 4.07
N SER A 147 8.89 -22.04 5.13
CA SER A 147 9.58 -23.09 5.88
C SER A 147 9.80 -24.30 4.95
N GLY A 148 11.03 -24.83 4.91
CA GLY A 148 11.34 -26.02 4.11
C GLY A 148 10.74 -27.32 4.70
N ALA A 149 9.92 -27.26 5.73
CA ALA A 149 9.10 -28.36 6.17
C ALA A 149 7.94 -28.52 5.18
N GLU A 150 7.72 -29.71 4.65
CA GLU A 150 6.46 -30.04 4.01
C GLU A 150 5.37 -29.67 5.02
N LEU A 151 4.55 -28.65 4.67
CA LEU A 151 3.36 -28.40 5.45
C LEU A 151 2.53 -29.67 5.34
N PRO A 152 2.10 -30.27 6.45
CA PRO A 152 1.16 -31.38 6.39
C PRO A 152 0.00 -30.93 5.52
N ASP A 153 -0.44 -31.80 4.62
CA ASP A 153 -1.58 -31.56 3.76
C ASP A 153 -2.72 -31.08 4.67
N VAL A 154 -3.28 -29.89 4.36
CA VAL A 154 -4.35 -29.29 5.17
C VAL A 154 -5.55 -30.24 5.23
N ASP A 155 -5.74 -31.07 4.18
CA ASP A 155 -6.74 -32.14 4.15
C ASP A 155 -6.38 -33.30 5.09
N ALA A 156 -5.09 -33.47 5.46
CA ALA A 156 -4.66 -34.45 6.44
C ALA A 156 -4.71 -33.93 7.89
N LEU A 157 -4.79 -32.62 8.08
CA LEU A 157 -5.29 -32.03 9.32
C LEU A 157 -6.81 -32.24 9.34
N ASN A 158 -7.24 -33.49 9.48
CA ASN A 158 -8.54 -33.77 10.02
C ASN A 158 -8.56 -33.12 11.41
N VAL A 159 -8.90 -31.85 11.43
CA VAL A 159 -9.50 -31.25 12.60
C VAL A 159 -10.69 -32.15 12.85
N ALA A 160 -10.56 -33.07 13.78
CA ALA A 160 -11.66 -33.92 14.23
C ALA A 160 -12.84 -32.97 14.32
N ALA A 161 -13.87 -33.22 13.49
CA ALA A 161 -14.99 -32.30 13.35
C ALA A 161 -15.32 -31.86 14.75
N ALA A 162 -15.28 -30.56 15.01
CA ALA A 162 -15.57 -30.03 16.34
C ALA A 162 -16.81 -30.79 16.78
N ASP A 163 -16.71 -31.49 17.91
CA ASP A 163 -17.87 -32.19 18.44
C ASP A 163 -19.02 -31.19 18.47
N GLU A 164 -20.26 -31.64 18.55
CA GLU A 164 -21.45 -30.79 18.47
C GLU A 164 -21.41 -29.58 19.43
N ASN A 165 -20.43 -29.52 20.35
CA ASN A 165 -20.23 -28.46 21.33
C ASN A 165 -19.21 -27.41 20.91
N GLY A 166 -18.53 -27.56 19.76
CA GLY A 166 -17.52 -26.63 19.26
C GLY A 166 -16.20 -26.65 20.07
N ILE A 167 -15.26 -25.83 19.65
CA ILE A 167 -14.01 -25.63 20.40
C ILE A 167 -14.32 -24.73 21.60
N VAL A 168 -14.40 -25.30 22.79
CA VAL A 168 -14.47 -24.53 24.03
C VAL A 168 -13.04 -24.15 24.42
N ALA A 169 -12.68 -22.89 24.21
CA ALA A 169 -11.44 -22.36 24.74
C ALA A 169 -11.67 -21.94 26.20
N ASP A 170 -11.18 -22.73 27.16
CA ASP A 170 -11.09 -22.29 28.54
C ASP A 170 -10.01 -21.19 28.63
N SER A 171 -10.45 -19.95 28.80
CA SER A 171 -9.55 -18.85 29.11
C SER A 171 -9.05 -18.98 30.53
N CYS A 172 -7.78 -19.35 30.73
CA CYS A 172 -7.12 -19.35 31.99
C CYS A 172 -6.76 -17.94 32.51
N TYR A 173 -7.11 -16.88 31.78
CA TYR A 173 -6.91 -15.51 32.20
C TYR A 173 -8.18 -14.94 32.86
N GLN A 174 -8.14 -14.73 34.17
CA GLN A 174 -9.13 -13.92 34.88
C GLN A 174 -8.55 -12.52 35.09
N ALA A 175 -9.16 -11.51 34.44
CA ALA A 175 -8.82 -10.14 34.76
C ALA A 175 -9.10 -9.85 36.22
N LYS A 176 -8.09 -9.43 36.96
CA LYS A 176 -8.29 -8.90 38.32
C LYS A 176 -8.89 -7.51 38.19
N SER A 177 -10.10 -7.33 38.69
CA SER A 177 -10.76 -6.03 38.85
C SER A 177 -10.02 -5.15 39.87
#